data_ac222a57b45c801be04999fa0cbf795f
#
_entry.id   ac222a57b45c801be04999fa0cbf795f
#
_cell.length_a   1.000
_cell.length_b   1.000
_cell.length_c   1.000
_cell.angle_alpha   90.00
_cell.angle_beta   90.00
_cell.angle_gamma   90.00
#
_symmetry.space_group_name_H-M   'P 1'
#
loop_
_entity.id
_entity.type
_entity.pdbx_description
1 polymer ?
#
loop_
_entity_poly.entity_id
_entity_poly.type
_entity_poly.pdbx_seq_one_letter_code
_entity_poly.pdbx_strand_id
1 'polypeptide(L)'
;MPKYLIEGSYTDEGVKGLIKDKASGRAAAVQKAAQSLGGKLDEIYYTFGDTDLIVILDLPDNASVAAFAITAASSGLIRIKTRPLLTVEEIDKAVGTDVQYRAPGR
;
A
#
# COMPACT_ATOMS: atom_id res chain seq x y z
N MET A 1 11.45 6.07 -7.55
CA MET A 1 10.63 4.86 -7.30
C MET A 1 9.17 5.23 -7.21
N PRO A 2 8.28 4.39 -7.76
CA PRO A 2 6.85 4.61 -7.59
C PRO A 2 6.43 4.57 -6.12
N LYS A 3 5.36 5.29 -5.82
CA LYS A 3 4.76 5.26 -4.49
C LYS A 3 3.47 4.45 -4.54
N TYR A 4 3.19 3.78 -3.46
CA TYR A 4 1.98 2.95 -3.31
C TYR A 4 1.28 3.29 -2.01
N LEU A 5 -0.05 3.41 -2.10
CA LEU A 5 -0.89 3.58 -0.93
C LEU A 5 -1.44 2.23 -0.51
N ILE A 6 -1.24 1.87 0.73
CA ILE A 6 -1.77 0.66 1.31
C ILE A 6 -2.69 1.04 2.46
N GLU A 7 -3.92 0.56 2.40
CA GLU A 7 -4.88 0.69 3.49
C GLU A 7 -5.06 -0.68 4.11
N GLY A 8 -4.94 -0.76 5.43
CA GLY A 8 -5.04 -2.01 6.15
C GLY A 8 -6.13 -1.99 7.20
N SER A 9 -6.80 -3.13 7.35
CA SER A 9 -7.78 -3.36 8.41
C SER A 9 -7.39 -4.66 9.12
N TYR A 10 -7.16 -4.58 10.42
CA TYR A 10 -6.80 -5.75 11.20
C TYR A 10 -7.98 -6.68 11.41
N THR A 11 -7.72 -7.97 11.39
CA THR A 11 -8.67 -8.98 11.90
C THR A 11 -8.63 -8.94 13.41
N ASP A 12 -9.52 -9.69 14.07
CA ASP A 12 -9.54 -9.77 15.53
C ASP A 12 -8.19 -10.21 16.08
N GLU A 13 -7.58 -11.22 15.46
CA GLU A 13 -6.25 -11.69 15.87
C GLU A 13 -5.17 -10.66 15.56
N GLY A 14 -5.33 -9.91 14.47
CA GLY A 14 -4.39 -8.85 14.11
C GLY A 14 -4.37 -7.72 15.12
N VAL A 15 -5.53 -7.34 15.66
CA VAL A 15 -5.61 -6.31 16.71
C VAL A 15 -4.83 -6.75 17.94
N LYS A 16 -4.92 -8.01 18.32
CA LYS A 16 -4.15 -8.54 19.46
C LYS A 16 -2.65 -8.41 19.22
N GLY A 17 -2.22 -8.65 17.98
CA GLY A 17 -0.82 -8.46 17.58
C GLY A 17 -0.40 -7.00 17.67
N LEU A 18 -1.27 -6.08 17.25
CA LEU A 18 -1.01 -4.64 17.36
C LEU A 18 -0.84 -4.22 18.83
N ILE A 19 -1.69 -4.71 19.71
CA ILE A 19 -1.57 -4.42 21.14
C ILE A 19 -0.23 -4.89 21.68
N LYS A 20 0.21 -6.07 21.28
CA LYS A 20 1.48 -6.65 21.70
C LYS A 20 2.68 -5.88 21.16
N ASP A 21 2.70 -5.62 19.85
CA ASP A 21 3.83 -4.97 19.17
C ASP A 21 3.85 -3.47 19.33
N LYS A 22 2.70 -2.87 19.56
CA LYS A 22 2.45 -1.44 19.49
C LYS A 22 2.67 -0.91 18.07
N ALA A 23 2.22 0.31 17.82
CA ALA A 23 2.36 0.92 16.49
C ALA A 23 3.83 1.07 16.09
N SER A 24 4.71 1.39 17.04
CA SER A 24 6.14 1.52 16.76
C SER A 24 6.76 0.21 16.29
N GLY A 25 6.37 -0.92 16.90
CA GLY A 25 6.82 -2.25 16.47
C GLY A 25 6.31 -2.60 15.09
N ARG A 26 5.07 -2.23 14.78
CA ARG A 26 4.50 -2.48 13.46
C ARG A 26 5.17 -1.62 12.40
N ALA A 27 5.45 -0.34 12.70
CA ALA A 27 6.16 0.54 11.78
C ALA A 27 7.56 0.00 11.46
N ALA A 28 8.28 -0.48 12.46
CA ALA A 28 9.60 -1.10 12.28
C ALA A 28 9.51 -2.33 11.36
N ALA A 29 8.50 -3.18 11.55
CA ALA A 29 8.29 -4.37 10.72
C ALA A 29 7.98 -4.00 9.27
N VAL A 30 7.15 -2.99 9.05
CA VAL A 30 6.81 -2.51 7.70
C VAL A 30 8.04 -1.92 7.02
N GLN A 31 8.83 -1.13 7.74
CA GLN A 31 10.08 -0.56 7.20
C GLN A 31 11.04 -1.69 6.78
N LYS A 32 11.20 -2.70 7.61
CA LYS A 32 12.08 -3.83 7.30
C LYS A 32 11.59 -4.58 6.06
N ALA A 33 10.28 -4.80 5.96
CA ALA A 33 9.69 -5.46 4.79
C ALA A 33 9.93 -4.66 3.51
N ALA A 34 9.71 -3.35 3.55
CA ALA A 34 9.96 -2.47 2.40
C ALA A 34 11.44 -2.50 1.99
N GLN A 35 12.35 -2.44 2.96
CA GLN A 35 13.79 -2.51 2.70
C GLN A 35 14.17 -3.83 2.05
N SER A 36 13.57 -4.93 2.47
CA SER A 36 13.84 -6.25 1.88
C SER A 36 13.42 -6.34 0.41
N LEU A 37 12.53 -5.45 -0.02
CA LEU A 37 12.06 -5.37 -1.40
C LEU A 37 12.79 -4.28 -2.21
N GLY A 38 13.81 -3.67 -1.64
CA GLY A 38 14.57 -2.63 -2.31
C GLY A 38 13.96 -1.24 -2.24
N GLY A 39 13.02 -1.02 -1.33
CA GLY A 39 12.34 0.25 -1.15
C GLY A 39 12.42 0.77 0.27
N LYS A 40 11.45 1.58 0.64
CA LYS A 40 11.38 2.15 1.99
C LYS A 40 9.95 2.50 2.36
N LEU A 41 9.72 2.57 3.67
CA LEU A 41 8.50 3.15 4.23
C LEU A 41 8.61 4.67 4.14
N ASP A 42 7.65 5.30 3.47
CA ASP A 42 7.61 6.76 3.33
C ASP A 42 6.78 7.38 4.47
N GLU A 43 5.54 6.90 4.64
CA GLU A 43 4.63 7.40 5.67
C GLU A 43 3.81 6.24 6.24
N ILE A 44 3.48 6.32 7.53
CA ILE A 44 2.53 5.42 8.17
C ILE A 44 1.70 6.21 9.17
N TYR A 45 0.39 6.03 9.08
CA TYR A 45 -0.58 6.65 9.99
C TYR A 45 -1.63 5.63 10.39
N TYR A 46 -2.17 5.78 11.57
CA TYR A 46 -3.29 4.98 12.03
C TYR A 46 -4.56 5.83 12.01
N THR A 47 -5.67 5.16 11.79
CA THR A 47 -6.98 5.75 11.77
C THR A 47 -7.98 4.76 12.37
N PHE A 48 -9.25 5.03 12.24
CA PHE A 48 -10.29 4.11 12.70
C PHE A 48 -11.52 4.25 11.81
N GLY A 49 -12.44 3.32 11.92
CA GLY A 49 -13.54 3.12 10.97
C GLY A 49 -13.28 1.86 10.17
N ASP A 50 -13.53 1.89 8.86
CA ASP A 50 -13.31 0.72 8.00
C ASP A 50 -11.84 0.42 7.75
N THR A 51 -11.00 1.41 7.87
CA THR A 51 -9.55 1.29 7.69
C THR A 51 -8.86 1.63 9.00
N ASP A 52 -7.89 0.82 9.42
CA ASP A 52 -7.15 1.01 10.66
C ASP A 52 -5.82 1.70 10.47
N LEU A 53 -5.17 1.49 9.33
CA LEU A 53 -3.89 2.16 9.05
C LEU A 53 -3.75 2.49 7.58
N ILE A 54 -2.94 3.50 7.34
CA ILE A 54 -2.60 3.98 6.00
C ILE A 54 -1.08 4.00 5.90
N VAL A 55 -0.55 3.37 4.86
CA VAL A 55 0.88 3.26 4.63
C VAL A 55 1.19 3.75 3.23
N ILE A 56 2.24 4.56 3.10
CA ILE A 56 2.78 4.93 1.80
C ILE A 56 4.19 4.34 1.69
N LEU A 57 4.40 3.50 0.68
CA LEU A 57 5.67 2.85 0.41
C LEU A 57 6.27 3.35 -0.89
N ASP A 58 7.58 3.53 -0.90
CA ASP A 58 8.36 3.63 -2.13
C ASP A 58 8.87 2.23 -2.46
N LEU A 59 8.47 1.67 -3.60
CA LEU A 59 8.91 0.35 -4.04
C LEU A 59 9.28 0.38 -5.51
N PRO A 60 10.17 -0.53 -5.95
CA PRO A 60 10.67 -0.49 -7.34
C PRO A 60 9.59 -0.64 -8.41
N ASP A 61 8.58 -1.49 -8.19
CA ASP A 61 7.59 -1.84 -9.20
C ASP A 61 6.34 -2.48 -8.60
N ASN A 62 5.38 -2.75 -9.46
CA ASN A 62 4.12 -3.38 -9.06
C ASN A 62 4.32 -4.79 -8.50
N ALA A 63 5.28 -5.55 -9.02
CA ALA A 63 5.54 -6.89 -8.52
C ALA A 63 6.02 -6.85 -7.06
N SER A 64 6.83 -5.86 -6.70
CA SER A 64 7.31 -5.68 -5.33
C SER A 64 6.17 -5.39 -4.36
N VAL A 65 5.28 -4.47 -4.72
CA VAL A 65 4.15 -4.15 -3.85
C VAL A 65 3.15 -5.31 -3.76
N ALA A 66 2.97 -6.04 -4.86
CA ALA A 66 2.15 -7.25 -4.86
C ALA A 66 2.73 -8.30 -3.90
N ALA A 67 4.05 -8.49 -3.91
CA ALA A 67 4.72 -9.41 -2.98
C ALA A 67 4.47 -9.00 -1.53
N PHE A 68 4.59 -7.71 -1.23
CA PHE A 68 4.30 -7.19 0.10
C PHE A 68 2.84 -7.48 0.51
N ALA A 69 1.90 -7.12 -0.36
CA ALA A 69 0.47 -7.25 -0.08
C ALA A 69 0.05 -8.72 0.11
N ILE A 70 0.52 -9.62 -0.76
CA ILE A 70 0.21 -11.03 -0.67
C ILE A 70 0.77 -11.63 0.61
N THR A 71 2.02 -11.30 0.93
CA THR A 71 2.67 -11.80 2.13
C THR A 71 1.94 -11.33 3.39
N ALA A 72 1.60 -10.05 3.46
CA ALA A 72 0.86 -9.51 4.60
C ALA A 72 -0.52 -10.15 4.73
N ALA A 73 -1.25 -10.27 3.62
CA ALA A 73 -2.59 -10.88 3.61
C ALA A 73 -2.54 -12.36 3.99
N SER A 74 -1.48 -13.07 3.62
CA SER A 74 -1.34 -14.51 3.91
C SER A 74 -1.26 -14.80 5.40
N SER A 75 -0.94 -13.81 6.22
CA SER A 75 -0.92 -13.98 7.67
C SER A 75 -2.31 -14.20 8.27
N GLY A 76 -3.35 -13.78 7.59
CA GLY A 76 -4.72 -13.79 8.13
C GLY A 76 -4.97 -12.74 9.21
N LEU A 77 -3.99 -11.87 9.47
CA LEU A 77 -4.05 -10.88 10.55
C LEU A 77 -4.47 -9.48 10.09
N ILE A 78 -4.42 -9.25 8.77
CA ILE A 78 -4.73 -7.95 8.19
C ILE A 78 -5.31 -8.12 6.80
N ARG A 79 -6.28 -7.26 6.47
CA ARG A 79 -6.84 -7.14 5.12
C ARG A 79 -6.26 -5.89 4.51
N ILE A 80 -5.85 -5.98 3.25
CA ILE A 80 -5.10 -4.92 2.59
C ILE A 80 -5.77 -4.52 1.28
N LYS A 81 -5.83 -3.20 1.06
CA LYS A 81 -6.14 -2.62 -0.25
C LYS A 81 -4.92 -1.85 -0.69
N THR A 82 -4.46 -2.12 -1.90
CA THR A 82 -3.22 -1.53 -2.43
C THR A 82 -3.52 -0.83 -3.74
N ARG A 83 -3.00 0.38 -3.89
CA ARG A 83 -3.13 1.11 -5.15
C ARG A 83 -1.86 1.90 -5.44
N PRO A 84 -1.46 2.01 -6.72
CA PRO A 84 -0.35 2.87 -7.09
C PRO A 84 -0.77 4.33 -7.00
N LEU A 85 0.17 5.18 -6.63
CA LEU A 85 -0.01 6.62 -6.64
C LEU A 85 0.67 7.19 -7.88
N LEU A 86 -0.04 8.05 -8.59
CA LEU A 86 0.47 8.67 -9.79
C LEU A 86 0.87 10.11 -9.48
N THR A 87 2.00 10.53 -10.01
CA THR A 87 2.44 11.92 -9.85
C THR A 87 1.64 12.85 -10.73
N VAL A 88 1.68 14.13 -10.41
CA VAL A 88 1.07 15.18 -11.24
C VAL A 88 1.64 15.11 -12.66
N GLU A 89 2.96 14.90 -12.78
CA GLU A 89 3.63 14.78 -14.08
C GLU A 89 3.13 13.59 -14.89
N GLU A 90 2.93 12.45 -14.24
CA GLU A 90 2.39 11.26 -14.90
C GLU A 90 0.98 11.52 -15.44
N ILE A 91 0.16 12.22 -14.69
CA ILE A 91 -1.20 12.56 -15.12
C ILE A 91 -1.16 13.56 -16.27
N ASP A 92 -0.29 14.56 -16.23
CA ASP A 92 -0.12 15.50 -17.34
C ASP A 92 0.26 14.76 -18.63
N LYS A 93 1.17 13.79 -18.51
CA LYS A 93 1.57 12.96 -19.64
C LYS A 93 0.40 12.13 -20.16
N ALA A 94 -0.37 11.53 -19.27
CA ALA A 94 -1.53 10.71 -19.64
C ALA A 94 -2.59 11.55 -20.35
N VAL A 95 -2.89 12.72 -19.84
CA VAL A 95 -3.87 13.64 -20.43
C VAL A 95 -3.43 14.09 -21.83
N GLY A 96 -2.12 14.26 -22.03
CA GLY A 96 -1.55 14.64 -23.33
C GLY A 96 -1.40 13.49 -24.32
N THR A 97 -1.69 12.24 -23.89
CA THR A 97 -1.56 11.07 -24.74
C THR A 97 -2.86 10.88 -25.54
N ASP A 98 -2.70 10.71 -26.85
CA ASP A 98 -3.84 10.47 -27.72
C ASP A 98 -4.24 9.00 -27.67
N VAL A 99 -5.54 8.74 -27.44
CA VAL A 99 -6.07 7.39 -27.32
C VAL A 99 -7.22 7.21 -28.32
N GLN A 100 -7.10 6.18 -29.15
CA GLN A 100 -8.17 5.82 -30.07
C GLN A 100 -9.24 5.02 -29.31
N TYR A 101 -10.24 5.74 -28.81
CA TYR A 101 -11.24 5.13 -27.95
C TYR A 101 -12.65 5.46 -28.42
N ARG A 102 -13.47 4.42 -28.52
CA ARG A 102 -14.89 4.54 -28.80
C ARG A 102 -15.69 4.31 -27.53
N ALA A 103 -16.45 5.32 -27.12
CA ALA A 103 -17.28 5.21 -25.92
C ALA A 103 -18.35 4.14 -26.07
N PRO A 104 -18.79 3.49 -24.96
CA PRO A 104 -19.82 2.47 -25.03
C PRO A 104 -21.09 2.99 -25.74
N GLY A 105 -21.57 2.19 -26.70
CA GLY A 105 -22.79 2.53 -27.44
C GLY A 105 -22.65 3.64 -28.48
N ARG A 106 -21.45 4.07 -28.79
CA ARG A 106 -21.21 5.18 -29.74
C ARG A 106 -20.56 4.72 -31.02
#